data_c013a30662136e94491210d080ea177d
#
_entry.id   c013a30662136e94491210d080ea177d
#
_cell.length_a   1.000
_cell.length_b   1.000
_cell.length_c   1.000
_cell.angle_alpha   90.00
_cell.angle_beta   90.00
_cell.angle_gamma   90.00
#
_symmetry.space_group_name_H-M   'P 1'
#
loop_
_entity.id
_entity.type
_entity.pdbx_description
1 polymer ?
#
loop_
_entity_poly.entity_id
_entity_poly.type
_entity_poly.pdbx_seq_one_letter_code
_entity_poly.pdbx_strand_id
1 'polypeptide(L)'
;IMKVVIIGGVAAGTKTAAKLKRENPNDEVIIYTKSKDISYAGCGLPYYVGGAVESDEELVVNTPEKFTALTGVSVYTEKEVTALNSGNKTITVNGENVSYDKLVLAVGAEPVIPDVKGVNLDGVFTVREPADAVKIKNYSENAKKAVVAGGGFIGLEMAENLMEKGISVTLIDMASQLMPDVFDSEMADLIRRKLQEKGLRVVLGTTLNAVIGDGKVSAVQTTSGEIPADMVILSVG
;
A
#
# COMPACT_ATOMS: atom_id res chain seq x y z
N ILE A 1 18.57 -1.53 31.83
CA ILE A 1 17.30 -1.60 31.11
C ILE A 1 17.23 -0.37 30.22
N MET A 2 17.21 -0.58 28.91
CA MET A 2 17.01 0.51 27.93
C MET A 2 15.55 0.58 27.54
N LYS A 3 15.08 1.79 27.27
CA LYS A 3 13.80 2.06 26.68
C LYS A 3 13.98 2.31 25.18
N VAL A 4 13.54 1.35 24.35
CA VAL A 4 13.63 1.43 22.90
C VAL A 4 12.23 1.69 22.34
N VAL A 5 12.08 2.81 21.67
CA VAL A 5 10.83 3.18 21.00
C VAL A 5 10.97 2.93 19.49
N ILE A 6 9.96 2.35 18.89
CA ILE A 6 9.87 2.05 17.45
C ILE A 6 8.63 2.74 16.90
N ILE A 7 8.78 3.53 15.85
CA ILE A 7 7.67 4.18 15.17
C ILE A 7 7.36 3.39 13.89
N GLY A 8 6.18 2.78 13.85
CA GLY A 8 5.71 1.93 12.77
C GLY A 8 5.62 0.45 13.14
N GLY A 9 4.47 -0.16 12.88
CA GLY A 9 4.09 -1.50 13.35
C GLY A 9 3.97 -2.56 12.25
N VAL A 10 4.50 -2.33 11.04
CA VAL A 10 4.41 -3.33 9.96
C VAL A 10 5.70 -4.16 9.90
N ALA A 11 6.22 -4.50 8.74
CA ALA A 11 7.30 -5.47 8.57
C ALA A 11 8.60 -5.10 9.30
N ALA A 12 9.12 -3.89 9.05
CA ALA A 12 10.42 -3.45 9.62
C ALA A 12 10.34 -3.25 11.14
N GLY A 13 9.27 -2.59 11.62
CA GLY A 13 9.11 -2.27 13.03
C GLY A 13 8.90 -3.51 13.88
N THR A 14 7.97 -4.39 13.53
CA THR A 14 7.69 -5.64 14.27
C THR A 14 8.88 -6.57 14.26
N LYS A 15 9.57 -6.72 13.11
CA LYS A 15 10.77 -7.56 13.01
C LYS A 15 11.89 -7.05 13.90
N THR A 16 12.12 -5.73 13.90
CA THR A 16 13.13 -5.10 14.75
C THR A 16 12.78 -5.25 16.22
N ALA A 17 11.52 -4.99 16.61
CA ALA A 17 11.06 -5.13 17.98
C ALA A 17 11.24 -6.55 18.52
N ALA A 18 10.79 -7.55 17.77
CA ALA A 18 10.92 -8.95 18.15
C ALA A 18 12.39 -9.39 18.28
N LYS A 19 13.26 -8.91 17.39
CA LYS A 19 14.70 -9.17 17.45
C LYS A 19 15.34 -8.56 18.69
N LEU A 20 15.06 -7.29 18.95
CA LEU A 20 15.58 -6.57 20.13
C LEU A 20 15.17 -7.27 21.43
N LYS A 21 13.88 -7.60 21.55
CA LYS A 21 13.36 -8.23 22.76
C LYS A 21 13.93 -9.63 22.99
N ARG A 22 14.18 -10.38 21.93
CA ARG A 22 14.81 -11.71 22.02
C ARG A 22 16.28 -11.63 22.47
N GLU A 23 17.02 -10.63 22.01
CA GLU A 23 18.44 -10.47 22.38
C GLU A 23 18.62 -9.78 23.73
N ASN A 24 17.70 -8.89 24.11
CA ASN A 24 17.73 -8.13 25.37
C ASN A 24 16.37 -8.23 26.08
N PRO A 25 16.04 -9.37 26.71
CA PRO A 25 14.72 -9.61 27.30
C PRO A 25 14.30 -8.60 28.36
N ASN A 26 15.26 -7.96 29.02
CA ASN A 26 15.01 -7.00 30.11
C ASN A 26 14.75 -5.58 29.60
N ASP A 27 15.01 -5.28 28.33
CA ASP A 27 14.77 -3.95 27.78
C ASP A 27 13.28 -3.71 27.55
N GLU A 28 12.86 -2.46 27.77
CA GLU A 28 11.51 -1.99 27.43
C GLU A 28 11.46 -1.67 25.93
N VAL A 29 10.75 -2.47 25.17
CA VAL A 29 10.57 -2.26 23.72
C VAL A 29 9.11 -1.92 23.42
N ILE A 30 8.89 -0.75 22.80
CA ILE A 30 7.57 -0.20 22.55
C ILE A 30 7.42 0.12 21.07
N ILE A 31 6.29 -0.28 20.47
CA ILE A 31 5.87 0.15 19.12
C ILE A 31 4.73 1.15 19.25
N TYR A 32 4.86 2.29 18.57
CA TYR A 32 3.76 3.22 18.27
C TYR A 32 3.45 3.19 16.78
N THR A 33 2.19 3.08 16.43
CA THR A 33 1.74 3.12 15.02
C THR A 33 0.41 3.87 14.89
N LYS A 34 0.26 4.67 13.83
CA LYS A 34 -0.98 5.37 13.52
C LYS A 34 -2.08 4.43 13.02
N SER A 35 -1.70 3.31 12.41
CA SER A 35 -2.64 2.32 11.87
C SER A 35 -3.25 1.46 12.98
N LYS A 36 -4.46 0.95 12.74
CA LYS A 36 -5.14 -0.03 13.58
C LYS A 36 -4.41 -1.38 13.54
N ASP A 37 -4.00 -1.80 12.35
CA ASP A 37 -3.38 -3.10 12.12
C ASP A 37 -1.86 -3.03 12.15
N ILE A 38 -1.25 -4.08 12.67
CA ILE A 38 0.21 -4.32 12.63
C ILE A 38 0.50 -5.62 11.89
N SER A 39 1.76 -5.82 11.52
CA SER A 39 2.23 -7.13 11.00
C SER A 39 1.34 -7.69 9.89
N TYR A 40 0.78 -6.85 9.04
CA TYR A 40 -0.04 -7.29 7.91
C TYR A 40 0.81 -7.63 6.68
N ALA A 41 0.28 -8.53 5.85
CA ALA A 41 0.88 -8.98 4.61
C ALA A 41 0.58 -8.00 3.47
N GLY A 42 1.38 -6.93 3.32
CA GLY A 42 1.20 -5.92 2.26
C GLY A 42 1.16 -6.51 0.85
N CYS A 43 1.95 -7.54 0.58
CA CYS A 43 1.92 -8.27 -0.71
C CYS A 43 0.65 -9.11 -0.90
N GLY A 44 -0.14 -9.36 0.15
CA GLY A 44 -1.42 -10.07 0.08
C GLY A 44 -2.59 -9.22 -0.37
N LEU A 45 -2.45 -7.89 -0.33
CA LEU A 45 -3.56 -6.96 -0.61
C LEU A 45 -4.18 -7.14 -1.99
N PRO A 46 -3.42 -7.22 -3.10
CA PRO A 46 -3.99 -7.49 -4.42
C PRO A 46 -4.73 -8.83 -4.48
N TYR A 47 -4.19 -9.88 -3.87
CA TYR A 47 -4.78 -11.22 -3.85
C TYR A 47 -6.08 -11.28 -3.05
N TYR A 48 -6.19 -10.48 -1.98
CA TYR A 48 -7.46 -10.31 -1.27
C TYR A 48 -8.50 -9.58 -2.14
N VAL A 49 -8.10 -8.57 -2.89
CA VAL A 49 -9.00 -7.90 -3.85
C VAL A 49 -9.48 -8.88 -4.90
N GLY A 50 -8.61 -9.72 -5.45
CA GLY A 50 -8.94 -10.74 -6.46
C GLY A 50 -9.74 -11.94 -5.91
N GLY A 51 -9.75 -12.13 -4.58
CA GLY A 51 -10.47 -13.22 -3.92
C GLY A 51 -9.65 -14.48 -3.68
N ALA A 52 -8.34 -14.50 -4.00
CA ALA A 52 -7.45 -15.61 -3.69
C ALA A 52 -7.15 -15.70 -2.18
N VAL A 53 -7.20 -14.57 -1.47
CA VAL A 53 -7.28 -14.47 -0.02
C VAL A 53 -8.74 -14.20 0.32
N GLU A 54 -9.37 -15.05 1.11
CA GLU A 54 -10.82 -15.03 1.32
C GLU A 54 -11.24 -13.95 2.33
N SER A 55 -10.52 -13.85 3.45
CA SER A 55 -10.82 -12.95 4.57
C SER A 55 -9.75 -11.87 4.73
N ASP A 56 -10.16 -10.65 5.08
CA ASP A 56 -9.24 -9.56 5.47
C ASP A 56 -8.47 -9.88 6.77
N GLU A 57 -9.03 -10.72 7.63
CA GLU A 57 -8.33 -11.22 8.82
C GLU A 57 -7.06 -12.00 8.47
N GLU A 58 -7.03 -12.70 7.33
CA GLU A 58 -5.85 -13.43 6.84
C GLU A 58 -4.70 -12.50 6.42
N LEU A 59 -5.00 -11.25 6.11
CA LEU A 59 -3.98 -10.24 5.82
C LEU A 59 -3.20 -9.84 7.07
N VAL A 60 -3.78 -9.98 8.27
CA VAL A 60 -3.16 -9.62 9.55
C VAL A 60 -2.45 -10.83 10.14
N VAL A 61 -1.15 -10.93 9.97
CA VAL A 61 -0.32 -12.06 10.45
C VAL A 61 -0.33 -12.14 11.98
N ASN A 62 -0.26 -11.00 12.66
CA ASN A 62 -0.37 -10.91 14.11
C ASN A 62 -1.18 -9.70 14.52
N THR A 63 -2.16 -9.90 15.42
CA THR A 63 -2.79 -8.78 16.12
C THR A 63 -1.84 -8.19 17.16
N PRO A 64 -2.07 -6.94 17.63
CA PRO A 64 -1.26 -6.34 18.69
C PRO A 64 -1.14 -7.22 19.95
N GLU A 65 -2.24 -7.83 20.38
CA GLU A 65 -2.30 -8.69 21.55
C GLU A 65 -1.48 -9.97 21.34
N LYS A 66 -1.66 -10.63 20.20
CA LYS A 66 -0.91 -11.84 19.84
C LYS A 66 0.59 -11.54 19.74
N PHE A 67 0.96 -10.42 19.12
CA PHE A 67 2.36 -10.02 19.01
C PHE A 67 2.98 -9.73 20.36
N THR A 68 2.27 -9.00 21.25
CA THR A 68 2.71 -8.71 22.61
C THR A 68 2.89 -10.00 23.41
N ALA A 69 1.92 -10.93 23.35
CA ALA A 69 2.00 -12.22 24.05
C ALA A 69 3.19 -13.08 23.60
N LEU A 70 3.49 -13.07 22.28
CA LEU A 70 4.59 -13.85 21.73
C LEU A 70 5.98 -13.27 21.98
N THR A 71 6.08 -11.96 22.08
CA THR A 71 7.40 -11.27 22.06
C THR A 71 7.72 -10.52 23.35
N GLY A 72 6.74 -10.15 24.14
CA GLY A 72 6.88 -9.23 25.28
C GLY A 72 7.09 -7.77 24.87
N VAL A 73 6.82 -7.41 23.62
CA VAL A 73 6.86 -6.03 23.12
C VAL A 73 5.53 -5.33 23.40
N SER A 74 5.55 -4.12 23.93
CA SER A 74 4.34 -3.30 24.07
C SER A 74 3.97 -2.66 22.75
N VAL A 75 2.70 -2.81 22.30
CA VAL A 75 2.22 -2.27 21.04
C VAL A 75 1.05 -1.33 21.27
N TYR A 76 1.17 -0.11 20.75
CA TYR A 76 0.15 0.92 20.81
C TYR A 76 -0.27 1.32 19.38
N THR A 77 -1.43 0.86 18.96
CA THR A 77 -2.08 1.21 17.69
C THR A 77 -2.89 2.48 17.81
N GLU A 78 -3.23 3.12 16.67
CA GLU A 78 -3.98 4.38 16.60
C GLU A 78 -3.32 5.49 17.44
N LYS A 79 -1.99 5.43 17.53
CA LYS A 79 -1.13 6.36 18.26
C LYS A 79 -0.14 7.00 17.30
N GLU A 80 -0.54 8.11 16.71
CA GLU A 80 0.31 8.83 15.79
C GLU A 80 1.42 9.58 16.52
N VAL A 81 2.66 9.40 16.06
CA VAL A 81 3.80 10.20 16.48
C VAL A 81 3.87 11.43 15.60
N THR A 82 3.63 12.60 16.16
CA THR A 82 3.52 13.87 15.43
C THR A 82 4.78 14.71 15.46
N ALA A 83 5.69 14.47 16.42
CA ALA A 83 6.95 15.20 16.52
C ALA A 83 8.07 14.34 17.10
N LEU A 84 9.30 14.70 16.75
CA LEU A 84 10.54 14.11 17.24
C LEU A 84 11.49 15.20 17.71
N ASN A 85 11.99 15.10 18.94
CA ASN A 85 13.09 15.92 19.47
C ASN A 85 14.28 15.02 19.79
N SER A 86 15.26 14.98 18.88
CA SER A 86 16.46 14.16 19.03
C SER A 86 17.40 14.65 20.12
N GLY A 87 17.42 15.96 20.41
CA GLY A 87 18.26 16.55 21.47
C GLY A 87 17.82 16.13 22.86
N ASN A 88 16.51 16.13 23.12
CA ASN A 88 15.93 15.72 24.39
C ASN A 88 15.57 14.22 24.42
N LYS A 89 15.77 13.49 23.32
CA LYS A 89 15.36 12.10 23.15
C LYS A 89 13.89 11.88 23.52
N THR A 90 12.99 12.67 22.92
CA THR A 90 11.54 12.54 23.11
C THR A 90 10.81 12.48 21.77
N ILE A 91 9.69 11.78 21.77
CA ILE A 91 8.69 11.85 20.71
C ILE A 91 7.40 12.41 21.30
N THR A 92 6.55 13.01 20.45
CA THR A 92 5.21 13.44 20.86
C THR A 92 4.18 12.47 20.28
N VAL A 93 3.38 11.87 21.16
CA VAL A 93 2.30 10.92 20.82
C VAL A 93 1.01 11.45 21.42
N ASN A 94 -0.01 11.73 20.62
CA ASN A 94 -1.28 12.29 21.09
C ASN A 94 -1.12 13.54 21.98
N GLY A 95 -0.13 14.40 21.69
CA GLY A 95 0.15 15.61 22.46
C GLY A 95 1.01 15.40 23.73
N GLU A 96 1.34 14.16 24.08
CA GLU A 96 2.18 13.83 25.25
C GLU A 96 3.60 13.50 24.81
N ASN A 97 4.59 13.94 25.61
CA ASN A 97 5.99 13.62 25.38
C ASN A 97 6.37 12.26 25.99
N VAL A 98 6.93 11.40 25.16
CA VAL A 98 7.46 10.08 25.56
C VAL A 98 8.97 10.08 25.36
N SER A 99 9.72 9.82 26.43
CA SER A 99 11.18 9.70 26.39
C SER A 99 11.62 8.34 25.87
N TYR A 100 12.82 8.28 25.30
CA TYR A 100 13.46 7.04 24.84
C TYR A 100 14.97 7.09 25.04
N ASP A 101 15.62 5.94 25.18
CA ASP A 101 17.09 5.81 25.11
C ASP A 101 17.54 5.63 23.66
N LYS A 102 16.81 4.81 22.90
CA LYS A 102 17.01 4.55 21.46
C LYS A 102 15.68 4.68 20.71
N LEU A 103 15.75 5.18 19.47
CA LEU A 103 14.60 5.33 18.59
C LEU A 103 14.86 4.61 17.26
N VAL A 104 13.87 3.89 16.81
CA VAL A 104 13.85 3.27 15.49
C VAL A 104 12.72 3.89 14.66
N LEU A 105 13.07 4.42 13.51
CA LEU A 105 12.10 4.94 12.54
C LEU A 105 11.81 3.83 11.50
N ALA A 106 10.62 3.25 11.58
CA ALA A 106 10.13 2.21 10.67
C ALA A 106 8.80 2.65 10.03
N VAL A 107 8.72 3.93 9.69
CA VAL A 107 7.50 4.62 9.27
C VAL A 107 6.97 4.21 7.88
N GLY A 108 7.77 3.48 7.10
CA GLY A 108 7.41 3.04 5.76
C GLY A 108 7.35 4.20 4.77
N ALA A 109 6.41 4.11 3.82
CA ALA A 109 6.16 5.10 2.79
C ALA A 109 4.66 5.29 2.60
N GLU A 110 4.26 6.40 2.03
CA GLU A 110 2.89 6.66 1.60
C GLU A 110 2.79 6.56 0.07
N PRO A 111 1.65 6.13 -0.48
CA PRO A 111 1.43 6.14 -1.92
C PRO A 111 1.51 7.56 -2.47
N VAL A 112 2.15 7.72 -3.62
CA VAL A 112 2.13 9.00 -4.32
C VAL A 112 0.77 9.19 -4.98
N ILE A 113 0.11 10.29 -4.65
CA ILE A 113 -1.10 10.76 -5.34
C ILE A 113 -0.66 11.88 -6.29
N PRO A 114 -0.77 11.69 -7.61
CA PRO A 114 -0.37 12.72 -8.56
C PRO A 114 -1.27 13.97 -8.43
N ASP A 115 -0.67 15.14 -8.62
CA ASP A 115 -1.42 16.41 -8.60
C ASP A 115 -2.17 16.62 -9.93
N VAL A 116 -3.23 15.83 -10.11
CA VAL A 116 -4.11 15.91 -11.27
C VAL A 116 -5.57 16.07 -10.83
N LYS A 117 -6.37 16.73 -11.67
CA LYS A 117 -7.78 16.95 -11.37
C LYS A 117 -8.53 15.61 -11.21
N GLY A 118 -9.41 15.54 -10.22
CA GLY A 118 -10.33 14.42 -10.04
C GLY A 118 -9.79 13.25 -9.24
N VAL A 119 -8.58 13.29 -8.68
CA VAL A 119 -8.01 12.21 -7.83
C VAL A 119 -8.82 11.93 -6.56
N ASN A 120 -9.69 12.85 -6.15
CA ASN A 120 -10.55 12.70 -4.98
C ASN A 120 -11.97 12.22 -5.31
N LEU A 121 -12.25 11.87 -6.57
CA LEU A 121 -13.55 11.31 -6.96
C LEU A 121 -13.74 9.92 -6.34
N ASP A 122 -15.00 9.58 -6.04
CA ASP A 122 -15.35 8.22 -5.65
C ASP A 122 -14.99 7.23 -6.77
N GLY A 123 -14.30 6.17 -6.41
CA GLY A 123 -13.75 5.19 -7.35
C GLY A 123 -12.27 5.37 -7.68
N VAL A 124 -11.57 6.35 -7.06
CA VAL A 124 -10.10 6.47 -7.13
C VAL A 124 -9.48 5.90 -5.86
N PHE A 125 -8.50 5.01 -6.01
CA PHE A 125 -7.87 4.28 -4.91
C PHE A 125 -6.36 4.25 -5.03
N THR A 126 -5.71 4.16 -3.88
CA THR A 126 -4.33 3.70 -3.71
C THR A 126 -4.33 2.39 -2.92
N VAL A 127 -3.23 1.64 -2.95
CA VAL A 127 -3.10 0.35 -2.25
C VAL A 127 -1.94 0.43 -1.27
N ARG A 128 -2.25 0.46 0.02
CA ARG A 128 -1.21 0.58 1.07
C ARG A 128 -1.46 -0.32 2.27
N GLU A 129 -2.68 -0.37 2.78
CA GLU A 129 -3.03 -1.09 4.00
C GLU A 129 -4.30 -1.95 3.82
N PRO A 130 -4.61 -2.87 4.75
CA PRO A 130 -5.79 -3.75 4.63
C PRO A 130 -7.10 -3.01 4.38
N ALA A 131 -7.30 -1.86 5.03
CA ALA A 131 -8.49 -1.04 4.84
C ALA A 131 -8.67 -0.55 3.39
N ASP A 132 -7.58 -0.29 2.67
CA ASP A 132 -7.65 0.08 1.25
C ASP A 132 -8.11 -1.10 0.40
N ALA A 133 -7.54 -2.29 0.65
CA ALA A 133 -7.91 -3.50 -0.06
C ALA A 133 -9.38 -3.86 0.15
N VAL A 134 -9.90 -3.69 1.37
CA VAL A 134 -11.34 -3.89 1.68
C VAL A 134 -12.21 -2.91 0.88
N LYS A 135 -11.86 -1.62 0.85
CA LYS A 135 -12.59 -0.61 0.05
C LYS A 135 -12.59 -0.95 -1.44
N ILE A 136 -11.42 -1.31 -1.97
CA ILE A 136 -11.25 -1.68 -3.39
C ILE A 136 -12.07 -2.93 -3.72
N LYS A 137 -11.99 -3.98 -2.89
CA LYS A 137 -12.75 -5.23 -3.09
C LYS A 137 -14.25 -4.96 -3.17
N ASN A 138 -14.80 -4.22 -2.20
CA ASN A 138 -16.21 -3.87 -2.16
C ASN A 138 -16.63 -3.02 -3.38
N TYR A 139 -15.83 -2.03 -3.75
CA TYR A 139 -16.12 -1.18 -4.90
C TYR A 139 -16.09 -1.96 -6.22
N SER A 140 -15.14 -2.88 -6.34
CA SER A 140 -14.93 -3.70 -7.53
C SER A 140 -16.10 -4.63 -7.87
N GLU A 141 -16.99 -4.92 -6.91
CA GLU A 141 -18.19 -5.74 -7.16
C GLU A 141 -19.15 -5.14 -8.19
N ASN A 142 -19.16 -3.81 -8.30
CA ASN A 142 -20.02 -3.08 -9.23
C ASN A 142 -19.25 -2.44 -10.40
N ALA A 143 -17.93 -2.53 -10.42
CA ALA A 143 -17.09 -1.98 -11.47
C ALA A 143 -17.03 -2.94 -12.68
N LYS A 144 -17.03 -2.40 -13.88
CA LYS A 144 -16.86 -3.15 -15.14
C LYS A 144 -15.57 -2.81 -15.85
N LYS A 145 -15.07 -1.60 -15.64
CA LYS A 145 -13.86 -1.08 -16.28
C LYS A 145 -12.96 -0.43 -15.25
N ALA A 146 -11.71 -0.83 -15.22
CA ALA A 146 -10.72 -0.22 -14.36
C ALA A 146 -9.54 0.33 -15.16
N VAL A 147 -9.01 1.47 -14.71
CA VAL A 147 -7.71 1.95 -15.16
C VAL A 147 -6.73 1.82 -14.00
N VAL A 148 -5.59 1.18 -14.26
CA VAL A 148 -4.46 1.11 -13.33
C VAL A 148 -3.37 2.03 -13.87
N ALA A 149 -3.04 3.07 -13.11
CA ALA A 149 -1.97 4.00 -13.43
C ALA A 149 -0.69 3.60 -12.69
N GLY A 150 0.32 3.18 -13.44
CA GLY A 150 1.59 2.65 -12.97
C GLY A 150 1.77 1.16 -13.26
N GLY A 151 2.80 0.82 -14.05
CA GLY A 151 3.14 -0.54 -14.48
C GLY A 151 4.24 -1.19 -13.64
N GLY A 152 4.36 -0.80 -12.35
CA GLY A 152 5.21 -1.45 -11.36
C GLY A 152 4.55 -2.70 -10.78
N PHE A 153 5.20 -3.34 -9.78
CA PHE A 153 4.68 -4.58 -9.15
C PHE A 153 3.25 -4.45 -8.65
N ILE A 154 2.96 -3.42 -7.86
CA ILE A 154 1.61 -3.20 -7.28
C ILE A 154 0.56 -3.04 -8.40
N GLY A 155 0.86 -2.23 -9.42
CA GLY A 155 -0.06 -2.01 -10.52
C GLY A 155 -0.34 -3.26 -11.33
N LEU A 156 0.68 -4.06 -11.62
CA LEU A 156 0.53 -5.33 -12.35
C LEU A 156 -0.27 -6.35 -11.56
N GLU A 157 0.04 -6.53 -10.26
CA GLU A 157 -0.70 -7.43 -9.38
C GLU A 157 -2.17 -6.99 -9.21
N MET A 158 -2.43 -5.69 -9.06
CA MET A 158 -3.79 -5.16 -9.02
C MET A 158 -4.53 -5.36 -10.33
N ALA A 159 -3.87 -5.12 -11.46
CA ALA A 159 -4.48 -5.33 -12.78
C ALA A 159 -4.87 -6.79 -13.00
N GLU A 160 -3.98 -7.73 -12.67
CA GLU A 160 -4.25 -9.17 -12.79
C GLU A 160 -5.43 -9.57 -11.88
N ASN A 161 -5.41 -9.18 -10.61
CA ASN A 161 -6.46 -9.55 -9.65
C ASN A 161 -7.83 -8.90 -9.95
N LEU A 162 -7.87 -7.71 -10.54
CA LEU A 162 -9.12 -7.12 -11.02
C LEU A 162 -9.65 -7.85 -12.27
N MET A 163 -8.76 -8.30 -13.15
CA MET A 163 -9.16 -9.13 -14.31
C MET A 163 -9.73 -10.48 -13.89
N GLU A 164 -9.19 -11.13 -12.86
CA GLU A 164 -9.73 -12.38 -12.29
C GLU A 164 -11.18 -12.21 -11.80
N LYS A 165 -11.57 -10.99 -11.39
CA LYS A 165 -12.96 -10.62 -11.07
C LYS A 165 -13.82 -10.34 -12.30
N GLY A 166 -13.29 -10.46 -13.51
CA GLY A 166 -14.00 -10.19 -14.76
C GLY A 166 -14.09 -8.70 -15.13
N ILE A 167 -13.28 -7.84 -14.50
CA ILE A 167 -13.23 -6.41 -14.83
C ILE A 167 -12.31 -6.21 -16.05
N SER A 168 -12.76 -5.41 -17.01
CA SER A 168 -11.92 -5.00 -18.14
C SER A 168 -10.89 -3.97 -17.68
N VAL A 169 -9.61 -4.33 -17.68
CA VAL A 169 -8.54 -3.48 -17.12
C VAL A 169 -7.69 -2.88 -18.24
N THR A 170 -7.44 -1.57 -18.14
CA THR A 170 -6.40 -0.87 -18.91
C THR A 170 -5.31 -0.41 -17.94
N LEU A 171 -4.08 -0.86 -18.16
CA LEU A 171 -2.91 -0.38 -17.46
C LEU A 171 -2.23 0.70 -18.30
N ILE A 172 -1.98 1.85 -17.69
CA ILE A 172 -1.23 2.97 -18.29
C ILE A 172 0.06 3.20 -17.53
N ASP A 173 1.14 3.52 -18.24
CA ASP A 173 2.41 3.93 -17.63
C ASP A 173 3.10 4.98 -18.49
N MET A 174 3.73 5.97 -17.84
CA MET A 174 4.52 7.00 -18.52
C MET A 174 5.81 6.46 -19.13
N ALA A 175 6.34 5.36 -18.60
CA ALA A 175 7.52 4.71 -19.13
C ALA A 175 7.22 4.01 -20.47
N SER A 176 8.23 3.82 -21.28
CA SER A 176 8.14 3.14 -22.56
C SER A 176 8.11 1.60 -22.45
N GLN A 177 8.34 1.08 -21.24
CA GLN A 177 8.28 -0.36 -20.93
C GLN A 177 7.74 -0.58 -19.51
N LEU A 178 7.30 -1.80 -19.20
CA LEU A 178 6.94 -2.22 -17.85
C LEU A 178 8.19 -2.38 -16.98
N MET A 179 8.14 -1.93 -15.73
CA MET A 179 9.18 -2.11 -14.70
C MET A 179 10.60 -1.79 -15.20
N PRO A 180 10.88 -0.56 -15.71
CA PRO A 180 12.14 -0.21 -16.37
C PRO A 180 13.38 -0.36 -15.47
N ASP A 181 13.20 -0.22 -14.13
CA ASP A 181 14.28 -0.33 -13.16
C ASP A 181 14.57 -1.78 -12.74
N VAL A 182 13.77 -2.74 -13.23
CA VAL A 182 13.84 -4.16 -12.82
C VAL A 182 14.22 -5.07 -13.96
N PHE A 183 13.66 -4.84 -15.16
CA PHE A 183 13.82 -5.69 -16.33
C PHE A 183 14.43 -4.94 -17.50
N ASP A 184 15.22 -5.66 -18.30
CA ASP A 184 15.59 -5.20 -19.63
C ASP A 184 14.35 -5.17 -20.57
N SER A 185 14.52 -4.55 -21.72
CA SER A 185 13.41 -4.35 -22.68
C SER A 185 12.85 -5.67 -23.23
N GLU A 186 13.68 -6.69 -23.37
CA GLU A 186 13.27 -8.00 -23.92
C GLU A 186 12.38 -8.74 -22.94
N MET A 187 12.75 -8.77 -21.65
CA MET A 187 11.96 -9.37 -20.59
C MET A 187 10.67 -8.58 -20.34
N ALA A 188 10.75 -7.25 -20.30
CA ALA A 188 9.59 -6.38 -20.15
C ALA A 188 8.57 -6.58 -21.30
N ASP A 189 9.03 -6.77 -22.54
CA ASP A 189 8.16 -7.05 -23.68
C ASP A 189 7.54 -8.44 -23.60
N LEU A 190 8.27 -9.44 -23.14
CA LEU A 190 7.72 -10.77 -22.89
C LEU A 190 6.57 -10.72 -21.86
N ILE A 191 6.77 -10.02 -20.74
CA ILE A 191 5.75 -9.83 -19.70
C ILE A 191 4.54 -9.10 -20.28
N ARG A 192 4.76 -7.99 -21.00
CA ARG A 192 3.69 -7.22 -21.65
C ARG A 192 2.84 -8.10 -22.56
N ARG A 193 3.48 -8.89 -23.44
CA ARG A 193 2.76 -9.81 -24.36
C ARG A 193 1.94 -10.85 -23.59
N LYS A 194 2.50 -11.44 -22.54
CA LYS A 194 1.79 -12.43 -21.72
C LYS A 194 0.56 -11.84 -21.03
N LEU A 195 0.67 -10.63 -20.51
CA LEU A 195 -0.48 -9.93 -19.93
C LEU A 195 -1.54 -9.57 -20.95
N GLN A 196 -1.13 -9.16 -22.16
CA GLN A 196 -2.05 -8.88 -23.27
C GLN A 196 -2.76 -10.15 -23.77
N GLU A 197 -2.07 -11.29 -23.84
CA GLU A 197 -2.68 -12.60 -24.13
C GLU A 197 -3.78 -12.98 -23.13
N LYS A 198 -3.63 -12.55 -21.85
CA LYS A 198 -4.64 -12.71 -20.79
C LYS A 198 -5.78 -11.67 -20.85
N GLY A 199 -5.70 -10.69 -21.75
CA GLY A 199 -6.74 -9.67 -21.96
C GLY A 199 -6.44 -8.31 -21.32
N LEU A 200 -5.27 -8.09 -20.68
CA LEU A 200 -4.89 -6.78 -20.19
C LEU A 200 -4.59 -5.82 -21.35
N ARG A 201 -5.25 -4.66 -21.37
CA ARG A 201 -4.85 -3.58 -22.26
C ARG A 201 -3.71 -2.78 -21.64
N VAL A 202 -2.52 -2.80 -22.25
CA VAL A 202 -1.34 -2.06 -21.78
C VAL A 202 -1.07 -0.88 -22.71
N VAL A 203 -1.00 0.33 -22.17
CA VAL A 203 -0.72 1.58 -22.88
C VAL A 203 0.47 2.28 -22.20
N LEU A 204 1.63 2.14 -22.81
CA LEU A 204 2.91 2.70 -22.35
C LEU A 204 3.17 4.07 -22.98
N GLY A 205 4.13 4.82 -22.43
CA GLY A 205 4.43 6.19 -22.87
C GLY A 205 3.26 7.15 -22.65
N THR A 206 2.41 6.87 -21.67
CA THR A 206 1.12 7.56 -21.47
C THR A 206 0.98 8.05 -20.04
N THR A 207 0.76 9.34 -19.89
CA THR A 207 0.61 10.01 -18.59
C THR A 207 -0.86 10.24 -18.26
N LEU A 208 -1.23 10.01 -17.01
CA LEU A 208 -2.53 10.40 -16.45
C LEU A 208 -2.58 11.93 -16.28
N ASN A 209 -3.51 12.60 -16.95
CA ASN A 209 -3.67 14.05 -16.88
C ASN A 209 -4.83 14.50 -16.00
N ALA A 210 -5.90 13.72 -15.93
CA ALA A 210 -7.05 13.94 -15.05
C ALA A 210 -7.88 12.67 -14.87
N VAL A 211 -8.61 12.60 -13.77
CA VAL A 211 -9.75 11.69 -13.61
C VAL A 211 -11.03 12.48 -13.85
N ILE A 212 -11.92 11.92 -14.67
CA ILE A 212 -13.16 12.55 -15.12
C ILE A 212 -14.34 11.90 -14.41
N GLY A 213 -15.30 12.72 -13.97
CA GLY A 213 -16.53 12.25 -13.36
C GLY A 213 -17.31 13.37 -12.68
N ASP A 214 -18.53 13.03 -12.28
CA ASP A 214 -19.40 13.88 -11.46
C ASP A 214 -19.65 13.13 -10.13
N GLY A 215 -18.91 13.52 -9.09
CA GLY A 215 -18.88 12.82 -7.80
C GLY A 215 -18.21 11.44 -7.85
N LYS A 216 -18.33 10.71 -8.96
CA LYS A 216 -17.81 9.36 -9.18
C LYS A 216 -17.04 9.29 -10.50
N VAL A 217 -16.05 8.41 -10.57
CA VAL A 217 -15.25 8.17 -11.79
C VAL A 217 -16.11 7.71 -12.96
N SER A 218 -15.89 8.28 -14.14
CA SER A 218 -16.48 7.83 -15.42
C SER A 218 -15.45 7.61 -16.52
N ALA A 219 -14.28 8.27 -16.44
CA ALA A 219 -13.17 8.11 -17.37
C ALA A 219 -11.86 8.65 -16.77
N VAL A 220 -10.76 8.40 -17.45
CA VAL A 220 -9.49 9.10 -17.25
C VAL A 220 -9.07 9.82 -18.52
N GLN A 221 -8.53 11.03 -18.38
CA GLN A 221 -7.88 11.75 -19.47
C GLN A 221 -6.39 11.47 -19.42
N THR A 222 -5.85 11.05 -20.55
CA THR A 222 -4.41 10.75 -20.67
C THR A 222 -3.80 11.52 -21.85
N THR A 223 -2.48 11.48 -21.98
CA THR A 223 -1.77 12.01 -23.16
C THR A 223 -2.13 11.27 -24.44
N SER A 224 -2.62 10.03 -24.35
CA SER A 224 -3.06 9.19 -25.50
C SER A 224 -4.57 9.24 -25.74
N GLY A 225 -5.31 10.12 -25.05
CA GLY A 225 -6.75 10.26 -25.17
C GLY A 225 -7.52 9.86 -23.93
N GLU A 226 -8.84 9.86 -24.03
CA GLU A 226 -9.74 9.48 -22.95
C GLU A 226 -9.95 7.98 -22.89
N ILE A 227 -9.96 7.41 -21.69
CA ILE A 227 -10.20 5.99 -21.43
C ILE A 227 -11.37 5.88 -20.44
N PRO A 228 -12.50 5.27 -20.84
CA PRO A 228 -13.64 5.04 -19.93
C PRO A 228 -13.25 4.12 -18.76
N ALA A 229 -13.65 4.50 -17.55
CA ALA A 229 -13.36 3.74 -16.33
C ALA A 229 -14.43 3.99 -15.26
N ASP A 230 -14.79 2.95 -14.55
CA ASP A 230 -15.64 3.02 -13.35
C ASP A 230 -14.78 3.10 -12.08
N MET A 231 -13.50 2.72 -12.19
CA MET A 231 -12.54 2.63 -11.09
C MET A 231 -11.13 3.01 -11.57
N VAL A 232 -10.37 3.64 -10.71
CA VAL A 232 -8.95 3.98 -10.95
C VAL A 232 -8.11 3.52 -9.77
N ILE A 233 -7.03 2.78 -10.06
CA ILE A 233 -5.99 2.45 -9.09
C ILE A 233 -4.75 3.29 -9.40
N LEU A 234 -4.30 4.07 -8.43
CA LEU A 234 -3.07 4.86 -8.52
C LEU A 234 -1.91 4.08 -7.88
N SER A 235 -0.93 3.69 -8.69
CA SER A 235 0.27 2.95 -8.29
C SER A 235 1.54 3.55 -8.90
N VAL A 236 1.62 4.87 -8.92
CA VAL A 236 2.65 5.66 -9.63
C VAL A 236 3.91 5.98 -8.81
N GLY A 237 4.21 5.24 -7.76
CA GLY A 237 5.50 5.32 -7.08
C GLY A 237 5.47 5.60 -5.61
#